data_138479f4bb63bae7b25f98b27704d1d8
#
_entry.id   138479f4bb63bae7b25f98b27704d1d8
#
_cell.length_a   1.000
_cell.length_b   1.000
_cell.length_c   1.000
_cell.angle_alpha   90.00
_cell.angle_beta   90.00
_cell.angle_gamma   90.00
#
_symmetry.space_group_name_H-M   'P 1'
#
loop_
_entity.id
_entity.type
_entity.pdbx_description
1 polymer ?
#
loop_
_entity_poly.entity_id
_entity_poly.type
_entity_poly.pdbx_seq_one_letter_code
_entity_poly.pdbx_strand_id
1 'polypeptide(L)'
;MRDRRVLMVRARARDVLYLPGGKAEPHETDVEAVIREAFEETGLRLTADEVEAFGTVTEPAHGQAPGTMVAMALFLVRPGGALDSATPVASAEVDEVEWVTSADSDRCPPAGVETLRRLVAAELID
;
A
#
# COMPACT_ATOMS: atom_id res chain seq x y z
N MET A 1 2.56 -8.91 -1.34
CA MET A 1 3.47 -9.02 -2.51
C MET A 1 3.29 -10.36 -3.18
N ARG A 2 3.48 -10.36 -4.48
CA ARG A 2 3.34 -11.58 -5.30
C ARG A 2 4.26 -11.46 -6.53
N ASP A 3 4.98 -12.52 -6.85
CA ASP A 3 5.84 -12.61 -8.05
C ASP A 3 6.80 -11.41 -8.18
N ARG A 4 7.43 -11.01 -7.07
CA ARG A 4 8.35 -9.88 -6.96
C ARG A 4 7.71 -8.54 -7.36
N ARG A 5 6.42 -8.40 -7.06
CA ARG A 5 5.64 -7.19 -7.29
C ARG A 5 4.84 -6.85 -6.04
N VAL A 6 4.51 -5.59 -5.90
CA VAL A 6 3.66 -5.11 -4.80
C VAL A 6 2.33 -4.62 -5.37
N LEU A 7 1.25 -4.87 -4.63
CA LEU A 7 -0.06 -4.41 -5.03
C LEU A 7 -0.22 -2.92 -4.68
N MET A 8 -0.61 -2.14 -5.68
CA MET A 8 -0.95 -0.73 -5.49
C MET A 8 -2.34 -0.45 -6.05
N VAL A 9 -2.91 0.66 -5.64
CA VAL A 9 -4.26 1.06 -6.04
C VAL A 9 -4.21 2.46 -6.65
N ARG A 10 -5.13 2.71 -7.61
CA ARG A 10 -5.35 4.04 -8.13
C ARG A 10 -6.68 4.53 -7.55
N ALA A 11 -6.62 5.56 -6.72
CA ALA A 11 -7.80 6.14 -6.10
C ALA A 11 -8.69 6.79 -7.16
N ARG A 12 -10.00 6.82 -6.90
CA ARG A 12 -10.99 7.41 -7.80
C ARG A 12 -10.63 8.86 -8.13
N ALA A 13 -10.64 9.18 -9.42
CA ALA A 13 -10.34 10.52 -9.94
C ALA A 13 -8.90 10.99 -9.61
N ARG A 14 -7.98 10.09 -9.29
CA ARG A 14 -6.56 10.38 -9.10
C ARG A 14 -5.76 9.82 -10.26
N ASP A 15 -4.61 10.43 -10.53
CA ASP A 15 -3.72 10.06 -11.64
C ASP A 15 -2.50 9.27 -11.21
N VAL A 16 -2.39 8.94 -9.92
CA VAL A 16 -1.22 8.28 -9.34
C VAL A 16 -1.61 7.00 -8.61
N LEU A 17 -0.62 6.15 -8.40
CA LEU A 17 -0.76 4.90 -7.65
C LEU A 17 -0.42 5.12 -6.19
N TYR A 18 -1.17 4.47 -5.31
CA TYR A 18 -0.98 4.50 -3.87
C TYR A 18 -0.90 3.08 -3.32
N LEU A 19 -0.24 2.92 -2.18
CA LEU A 19 -0.33 1.68 -1.42
C LEU A 19 -1.74 1.54 -0.83
N PRO A 20 -2.31 0.32 -0.79
CA PRO A 20 -3.57 0.12 -0.09
C PRO A 20 -3.43 0.55 1.38
N GLY A 21 -4.36 1.32 1.88
CA GLY A 21 -4.34 1.79 3.24
C GLY A 21 -5.05 3.12 3.41
N GLY A 22 -5.09 3.57 4.62
CA GLY A 22 -5.73 4.83 4.97
C GLY A 22 -5.47 5.18 6.42
N LYS A 23 -6.10 6.25 6.87
CA LYS A 23 -5.92 6.76 8.22
C LYS A 23 -6.66 5.87 9.23
N ALA A 24 -6.00 5.57 10.36
CA ALA A 24 -6.61 4.85 11.46
C ALA A 24 -7.73 5.69 12.09
N GLU A 25 -8.82 5.05 12.45
CA GLU A 25 -9.90 5.67 13.20
C GLU A 25 -9.49 5.84 14.68
N PRO A 26 -10.14 6.72 15.46
CA PRO A 26 -9.68 7.07 16.83
C PRO A 26 -9.48 5.89 17.79
N HIS A 27 -10.23 4.81 17.63
CA HIS A 27 -10.16 3.64 18.50
C HIS A 27 -9.44 2.45 17.84
N GLU A 28 -8.83 2.68 16.69
CA GLU A 28 -8.25 1.66 15.84
C GLU A 28 -6.72 1.70 15.91
N THR A 29 -6.08 0.53 16.01
CA THR A 29 -4.63 0.45 15.87
C THR A 29 -4.24 0.55 14.40
N ASP A 30 -2.96 0.82 14.12
CA ASP A 30 -2.47 0.86 12.74
C ASP A 30 -2.65 -0.49 12.03
N VAL A 31 -2.45 -1.60 12.74
CA VAL A 31 -2.68 -2.95 12.20
C VAL A 31 -4.16 -3.14 11.84
N GLU A 32 -5.06 -2.74 12.72
CA GLU A 32 -6.50 -2.83 12.46
C GLU A 32 -6.90 -1.97 11.26
N ALA A 33 -6.31 -0.77 11.16
CA ALA A 33 -6.57 0.13 10.04
C ALA A 33 -6.13 -0.47 8.70
N VAL A 34 -4.93 -1.04 8.62
CA VAL A 34 -4.43 -1.61 7.36
C VAL A 34 -5.24 -2.83 6.94
N ILE A 35 -5.68 -3.65 7.89
CA ILE A 35 -6.53 -4.81 7.61
C ILE A 35 -7.88 -4.35 7.04
N ARG A 36 -8.51 -3.37 7.67
CA ARG A 36 -9.80 -2.81 7.23
C ARG A 36 -9.69 -2.17 5.84
N GLU A 37 -8.71 -1.29 5.67
CA GLU A 37 -8.52 -0.57 4.41
C GLU A 37 -8.16 -1.50 3.25
N ALA A 38 -7.31 -2.49 3.50
CA ALA A 38 -6.97 -3.47 2.47
C ALA A 38 -8.22 -4.22 1.99
N PHE A 39 -9.11 -4.59 2.92
CA PHE A 39 -10.36 -5.25 2.56
C PHE A 39 -11.29 -4.31 1.80
N GLU A 40 -11.46 -3.08 2.27
CA GLU A 40 -12.33 -2.11 1.62
C GLU A 40 -11.87 -1.78 0.20
N GLU A 41 -10.58 -1.64 -0.01
CA GLU A 41 -10.03 -1.20 -1.29
C GLU A 41 -9.74 -2.33 -2.29
N THR A 42 -9.40 -3.52 -1.80
CA THR A 42 -8.95 -4.62 -2.66
C THR A 42 -9.70 -5.93 -2.47
N GLY A 43 -10.56 -6.01 -1.46
CA GLY A 43 -11.27 -7.25 -1.14
C GLY A 43 -10.41 -8.31 -0.46
N LEU A 44 -9.12 -8.05 -0.24
CA LEU A 44 -8.24 -9.01 0.40
C LEU A 44 -8.47 -9.04 1.91
N ARG A 45 -8.66 -10.23 2.46
CA ARG A 45 -8.87 -10.44 3.88
C ARG A 45 -7.56 -10.82 4.55
N LEU A 46 -7.00 -9.88 5.31
CA LEU A 46 -5.77 -10.08 6.05
C LEU A 46 -6.07 -10.36 7.52
N THR A 47 -5.19 -11.11 8.17
CA THR A 47 -5.24 -11.30 9.63
C THR A 47 -4.01 -10.62 10.26
N ALA A 48 -4.07 -10.36 11.57
CA ALA A 48 -3.00 -9.63 12.25
C ALA A 48 -1.64 -10.34 12.18
N ASP A 49 -1.64 -11.67 12.13
CA ASP A 49 -0.41 -12.46 12.05
C ASP A 49 0.18 -12.51 10.63
N GLU A 50 -0.57 -12.05 9.63
CA GLU A 50 -0.10 -11.98 8.24
C GLU A 50 0.60 -10.66 7.91
N VAL A 51 0.49 -9.66 8.77
CA VAL A 51 1.09 -8.35 8.56
C VAL A 51 2.26 -8.14 9.52
N GLU A 52 3.33 -7.55 9.01
CA GLU A 52 4.59 -7.36 9.72
C GLU A 52 5.03 -5.92 9.56
N ALA A 53 5.40 -5.26 10.65
CA ALA A 53 5.83 -3.86 10.59
C ALA A 53 7.05 -3.71 9.68
N PHE A 54 7.02 -2.72 8.80
CA PHE A 54 8.08 -2.45 7.82
C PHE A 54 8.64 -1.02 7.95
N GLY A 55 8.37 -0.37 9.07
CA GLY A 55 8.87 0.97 9.34
C GLY A 55 7.86 2.07 8.99
N THR A 56 8.34 3.30 9.05
CA THR A 56 7.52 4.50 8.77
C THR A 56 8.20 5.33 7.69
N VAL A 57 7.39 5.83 6.77
CA VAL A 57 7.83 6.76 5.73
C VAL A 57 7.17 8.11 5.98
N THR A 58 7.96 9.18 5.95
CA THR A 58 7.46 10.55 6.06
C THR A 58 7.95 11.34 4.85
N GLU A 59 7.04 11.76 4.00
CA GLU A 59 7.34 12.45 2.75
C GLU A 59 6.28 13.50 2.43
N PRO A 60 6.55 14.44 1.50
CA PRO A 60 5.53 15.39 1.07
C PRO A 60 4.28 14.70 0.54
N ALA A 61 3.12 15.21 0.93
CA ALA A 61 1.83 14.66 0.50
C ALA A 61 1.49 15.15 -0.91
N HIS A 62 1.09 14.21 -1.78
CA HIS A 62 0.68 14.52 -3.15
C HIS A 62 -0.68 15.23 -3.16
N GLY A 63 -0.78 16.29 -3.94
CA GLY A 63 -2.06 16.98 -4.15
C GLY A 63 -2.54 17.80 -2.96
N GLN A 64 -1.68 18.04 -1.97
CA GLN A 64 -1.97 18.85 -0.80
C GLN A 64 -1.23 20.19 -0.86
N ALA A 65 -1.52 21.08 0.07
CA ALA A 65 -0.84 22.37 0.16
C ALA A 65 0.68 22.18 0.31
N PRO A 66 1.50 23.07 -0.25
CA PRO A 66 2.95 22.98 -0.09
C PRO A 66 3.34 22.91 1.40
N GLY A 67 4.27 22.02 1.73
CA GLY A 67 4.71 21.80 3.10
C GLY A 67 3.91 20.77 3.86
N THR A 68 2.81 20.27 3.31
CA THR A 68 2.04 19.19 3.93
C THR A 68 2.80 17.87 3.79
N MET A 69 3.01 17.20 4.93
CA MET A 69 3.71 15.92 4.97
C MET A 69 2.74 14.80 5.26
N VAL A 70 3.04 13.61 4.77
CA VAL A 70 2.34 12.37 5.14
C VAL A 70 3.31 11.46 5.86
N ALA A 71 2.88 10.91 6.99
CA ALA A 71 3.60 9.88 7.73
C ALA A 71 2.82 8.58 7.62
N MET A 72 3.46 7.55 7.06
CA MET A 72 2.81 6.25 6.83
C MET A 72 3.51 5.15 7.61
N ALA A 73 2.75 4.45 8.45
CA ALA A 73 3.21 3.20 9.04
C ALA A 73 3.03 2.11 7.99
N LEU A 74 4.13 1.46 7.62
CA LEU A 74 4.12 0.42 6.60
C LEU A 74 4.04 -0.96 7.23
N PHE A 75 3.23 -1.82 6.60
CA PHE A 75 3.10 -3.22 6.98
C PHE A 75 3.33 -4.09 5.76
N LEU A 76 4.06 -5.16 5.95
CA LEU A 76 4.44 -6.08 4.89
C LEU A 76 3.56 -7.33 4.96
N VAL A 77 3.03 -7.72 3.80
CA VAL A 77 2.38 -9.02 3.64
C VAL A 77 3.27 -9.84 2.70
N ARG A 78 3.98 -10.80 3.27
CA ARG A 78 4.94 -11.59 2.51
C ARG A 78 4.25 -12.53 1.53
N PRO A 79 4.95 -12.92 0.42
CA PRO A 79 4.43 -13.94 -0.48
C PRO A 79 4.24 -15.26 0.26
N GLY A 80 3.26 -16.03 -0.19
CA GLY A 80 2.99 -17.36 0.35
C GLY A 80 1.65 -17.45 1.06
N GLY A 81 1.26 -18.67 1.38
CA GLY A 81 0.02 -18.95 2.10
C GLY A 81 -1.23 -18.77 1.27
N ALA A 82 -2.35 -18.61 1.96
CA ALA A 82 -3.66 -18.53 1.33
C ALA A 82 -3.85 -17.30 0.45
N LEU A 83 -3.08 -16.23 0.68
CA LEU A 83 -3.22 -14.99 -0.10
C LEU A 83 -2.62 -15.07 -1.50
N ASP A 84 -1.74 -16.04 -1.77
CA ASP A 84 -1.12 -16.17 -3.09
C ASP A 84 -2.13 -16.46 -4.21
N SER A 85 -3.23 -17.12 -3.90
CA SER A 85 -4.28 -17.43 -4.86
C SER A 85 -5.44 -16.43 -4.84
N ALA A 86 -5.42 -15.47 -3.93
CA ALA A 86 -6.47 -14.46 -3.85
C ALA A 86 -6.40 -13.51 -5.03
N THR A 87 -7.57 -13.10 -5.55
CA THR A 87 -7.65 -12.13 -6.64
C THR A 87 -8.12 -10.79 -6.07
N PRO A 88 -7.24 -9.77 -6.01
CA PRO A 88 -7.68 -8.45 -5.56
C PRO A 88 -8.61 -7.82 -6.59
N VAL A 89 -9.63 -7.11 -6.10
CA VAL A 89 -10.62 -6.43 -6.91
C VAL A 89 -10.79 -5.01 -6.39
N ALA A 90 -10.73 -4.04 -7.30
CA ALA A 90 -10.92 -2.63 -6.93
C ALA A 90 -12.31 -2.42 -6.32
N SER A 91 -12.36 -1.70 -5.21
CA SER A 91 -13.60 -1.45 -4.47
C SER A 91 -13.48 -0.14 -3.70
N ALA A 92 -14.62 0.33 -3.16
CA ALA A 92 -14.71 1.60 -2.44
C ALA A 92 -14.24 2.78 -3.30
N GLU A 93 -13.28 3.58 -2.84
CA GLU A 93 -12.80 4.75 -3.56
C GLU A 93 -11.65 4.46 -4.50
N VAL A 94 -11.47 3.20 -4.90
CA VAL A 94 -10.37 2.74 -5.76
C VAL A 94 -10.94 2.33 -7.11
N ASP A 95 -10.35 2.86 -8.19
CA ASP A 95 -10.77 2.54 -9.56
C ASP A 95 -10.04 1.29 -10.10
N GLU A 96 -8.78 1.11 -9.73
CA GLU A 96 -7.95 0.01 -10.24
C GLU A 96 -7.02 -0.52 -9.20
N VAL A 97 -6.65 -1.80 -9.33
CA VAL A 97 -5.55 -2.42 -8.58
C VAL A 97 -4.51 -2.91 -9.60
N GLU A 98 -3.23 -2.73 -9.27
CA GLU A 98 -2.14 -3.15 -10.14
C GLU A 98 -1.01 -3.77 -9.33
N TRP A 99 -0.37 -4.79 -9.89
CA TRP A 99 0.88 -5.35 -9.39
C TRP A 99 2.03 -4.62 -10.05
N VAL A 100 2.85 -3.93 -9.26
CA VAL A 100 3.89 -3.03 -9.76
C VAL A 100 5.29 -3.39 -9.27
N THR A 101 6.29 -2.88 -9.99
CA THR A 101 7.70 -2.95 -9.61
C THR A 101 8.25 -1.53 -9.47
N SER A 102 9.55 -1.40 -9.17
CA SER A 102 10.20 -0.09 -9.11
C SER A 102 10.19 0.65 -10.45
N ALA A 103 9.93 -0.04 -11.56
CA ALA A 103 9.78 0.60 -12.87
C ALA A 103 8.58 1.54 -12.92
N ASP A 104 7.62 1.39 -11.99
CA ASP A 104 6.43 2.23 -11.92
C ASP A 104 6.57 3.39 -10.93
N SER A 105 7.78 3.66 -10.43
CA SER A 105 8.02 4.72 -9.44
C SER A 105 7.56 6.10 -9.88
N ASP A 106 7.64 6.42 -11.16
CA ASP A 106 7.22 7.71 -11.72
C ASP A 106 5.71 7.91 -11.69
N ARG A 107 4.95 6.85 -11.39
CA ARG A 107 3.49 6.89 -11.25
C ARG A 107 3.04 7.06 -9.80
N CYS A 108 3.98 7.22 -8.89
CA CYS A 108 3.71 7.24 -7.45
C CYS A 108 4.04 8.61 -6.83
N PRO A 109 3.33 9.01 -5.75
CA PRO A 109 3.75 10.16 -4.96
C PRO A 109 5.02 9.84 -4.17
N PRO A 110 5.68 10.85 -3.57
CA PRO A 110 6.97 10.64 -2.87
C PRO A 110 7.00 9.50 -1.87
N ALA A 111 5.95 9.32 -1.08
CA ALA A 111 5.89 8.22 -0.11
C ALA A 111 5.87 6.85 -0.80
N GLY A 112 5.19 6.74 -1.93
CA GLY A 112 5.18 5.51 -2.72
C GLY A 112 6.54 5.22 -3.34
N VAL A 113 7.21 6.25 -3.87
CA VAL A 113 8.57 6.10 -4.43
C VAL A 113 9.53 5.58 -3.37
N GLU A 114 9.51 6.17 -2.17
CA GLU A 114 10.37 5.74 -1.07
C GLU A 114 10.05 4.30 -0.63
N THR A 115 8.77 3.95 -0.59
CA THR A 115 8.36 2.59 -0.25
C THR A 115 8.88 1.57 -1.26
N LEU A 116 8.74 1.87 -2.56
CA LEU A 116 9.26 0.98 -3.61
C LEU A 116 10.78 0.82 -3.48
N ARG A 117 11.50 1.92 -3.21
CA ARG A 117 12.94 1.88 -3.00
C ARG A 117 13.32 0.94 -1.85
N ARG A 118 12.60 1.01 -0.73
CA ARG A 118 12.84 0.15 0.43
C ARG A 118 12.56 -1.32 0.13
N LEU A 119 11.51 -1.58 -0.63
CA LEU A 119 11.16 -2.95 -1.02
C LEU A 119 12.21 -3.57 -1.95
N VAL A 120 12.77 -2.78 -2.87
CA VAL A 120 13.88 -3.22 -3.71
C VAL A 120 15.13 -3.48 -2.87
N ALA A 121 15.46 -2.58 -1.95
CA ALA A 121 16.61 -2.73 -1.07
C ALA A 121 16.50 -3.98 -0.18
N ALA A 122 15.29 -4.37 0.18
CA ALA A 122 15.02 -5.60 0.94
C ALA A 122 14.89 -6.84 0.05
N GLU A 123 15.10 -6.69 -1.27
CA GLU A 123 15.02 -7.77 -2.26
C GLU A 123 13.64 -8.45 -2.33
N LEU A 124 12.59 -7.70 -2.07
CA LEU A 124 11.21 -8.20 -2.08
C LEU A 124 10.49 -7.98 -3.40
N ILE A 125 10.88 -6.95 -4.15
CA ILE A 125 10.35 -6.68 -5.48
C ILE A 125 11.48 -6.34 -6.44
N ASP A 126 11.16 -6.35 -7.73
CA ASP A 126 12.08 -5.90 -8.78
C ASP A 126 12.04 -4.38 -8.93
#